data_4c0bc6b3be75c4e5f356c089d9c8f962
#
_entry.id   4c0bc6b3be75c4e5f356c089d9c8f962
#
_cell.length_a   1.000
_cell.length_b   1.000
_cell.length_c   1.000
_cell.angle_alpha   90.00
_cell.angle_beta   90.00
_cell.angle_gamma   90.00
#
_symmetry.space_group_name_H-M   'P 1'
#
loop_
_entity.id
_entity.type
_entity.pdbx_description
1 polymer ?
#
loop_
_entity_poly.entity_id
_entity_poly.type
_entity_poly.pdbx_seq_one_letter_code
_entity_poly.pdbx_strand_id
1 'polypeptide(L)'
;DKDIVKSEIDPGIPVLYKKNEENQLFNMYYLLDFGTNESPKMKLAMDYIQYLGTEKYSPEELKKEFYKIGADFSVFSSEERLYVTLSGLSENMVPAMELFEELLANPKPDDDILKNLISDSHKQRSDAKKNKGAIFWGALSSYAKYGDNSPFTNVLSNETLDLLQSGELLELVKSIPQTQHRILYYGPMELEQLNTTLTAHHRVPETLQPAPEKVKFAELDAEDPHVFFTDYDMVQAEIIFQSPGQKYDPALAAESRMFNEYFGGNMSSVVFQEIREAQGLAYSVFASYSQGTKKEANDQIFAYV
;
A
#
# COMPACT_ATOMS: atom_id res chain seq x y z
N ASP A 1 1.24 4.86 -22.28
CA ASP A 1 2.57 4.25 -22.34
C ASP A 1 2.60 3.32 -23.54
N LYS A 2 3.60 3.45 -24.43
CA LYS A 2 3.65 2.69 -25.68
C LYS A 2 3.95 1.20 -25.46
N ASP A 3 4.44 0.86 -24.30
CA ASP A 3 4.91 -0.49 -23.95
C ASP A 3 3.85 -1.34 -23.22
N ILE A 4 2.70 -0.77 -22.91
CA ILE A 4 1.63 -1.49 -22.22
C ILE A 4 0.45 -1.70 -23.17
N VAL A 5 0.12 -2.97 -23.40
CA VAL A 5 -1.07 -3.36 -24.15
C VAL A 5 -2.24 -3.54 -23.19
N LYS A 6 -3.40 -3.08 -23.60
CA LYS A 6 -4.65 -3.22 -22.83
C LYS A 6 -5.53 -4.27 -23.49
N SER A 7 -6.05 -5.19 -22.71
CA SER A 7 -7.10 -6.12 -23.09
C SER A 7 -8.11 -6.25 -21.95
N GLU A 8 -9.07 -7.11 -22.12
CA GLU A 8 -10.12 -7.40 -21.15
C GLU A 8 -10.45 -8.89 -21.19
N ILE A 9 -10.75 -9.47 -20.06
CA ILE A 9 -11.30 -10.82 -19.93
C ILE A 9 -12.67 -10.77 -19.25
N ASP A 10 -13.51 -11.78 -19.47
CA ASP A 10 -14.81 -11.90 -18.81
C ASP A 10 -14.64 -12.02 -17.27
N PRO A 11 -15.50 -11.38 -16.49
CA PRO A 11 -16.67 -10.57 -16.82
C PRO A 11 -16.37 -9.04 -16.85
N GLY A 12 -15.45 -8.59 -17.66
CA GLY A 12 -15.10 -7.16 -17.79
C GLY A 12 -13.91 -6.77 -16.93
N ILE A 13 -12.94 -7.67 -16.73
CA ILE A 13 -11.70 -7.40 -15.97
C ILE A 13 -10.63 -6.84 -16.92
N PRO A 14 -10.20 -5.57 -16.72
CA PRO A 14 -9.13 -4.99 -17.51
C PRO A 14 -7.79 -5.70 -17.25
N VAL A 15 -7.06 -6.00 -18.31
CA VAL A 15 -5.71 -6.58 -18.27
C VAL A 15 -4.73 -5.57 -18.86
N LEU A 16 -3.73 -5.20 -18.07
CA LEU A 16 -2.59 -4.39 -18.48
C LEU A 16 -1.39 -5.30 -18.66
N TYR A 17 -1.01 -5.49 -19.91
CA TYR A 17 -0.01 -6.47 -20.33
C TYR A 17 1.28 -5.80 -20.77
N LYS A 18 2.41 -6.33 -20.31
CA LYS A 18 3.73 -6.08 -20.88
C LYS A 18 4.49 -7.39 -21.00
N LYS A 19 5.03 -7.67 -22.18
CA LYS A 19 5.85 -8.85 -22.43
C LYS A 19 7.21 -8.70 -21.75
N ASN A 20 7.65 -9.76 -21.07
CA ASN A 20 9.01 -9.92 -20.56
C ASN A 20 9.82 -10.69 -21.62
N GLU A 21 10.78 -10.02 -22.26
CA GLU A 21 11.65 -10.60 -23.27
C GLU A 21 13.02 -11.02 -22.72
N GLU A 22 13.27 -10.74 -21.43
CA GLU A 22 14.58 -10.91 -20.80
C GLU A 22 14.77 -12.28 -20.14
N ASN A 23 13.69 -12.83 -19.57
CA ASN A 23 13.74 -14.09 -18.83
C ASN A 23 12.36 -14.77 -18.79
N GLN A 24 12.30 -15.95 -18.12
CA GLN A 24 11.08 -16.76 -17.99
C GLN A 24 10.31 -16.51 -16.69
N LEU A 25 10.47 -15.35 -16.05
CA LEU A 25 9.73 -15.00 -14.85
C LEU A 25 8.48 -14.21 -15.21
N PHE A 26 7.40 -14.47 -14.47
CA PHE A 26 6.21 -13.65 -14.50
C PHE A 26 5.98 -12.94 -13.17
N ASN A 27 5.36 -11.78 -13.27
CA ASN A 27 4.75 -11.05 -12.15
C ASN A 27 3.33 -10.69 -12.56
N MET A 28 2.36 -11.10 -11.77
CA MET A 28 0.97 -10.81 -11.97
C MET A 28 0.38 -10.17 -10.72
N TYR A 29 -0.41 -9.11 -10.91
CA TYR A 29 -1.05 -8.38 -9.82
C TYR A 29 -2.55 -8.35 -10.05
N TYR A 30 -3.34 -8.69 -9.03
CA TYR A 30 -4.72 -8.26 -8.93
C TYR A 30 -4.72 -6.96 -8.13
N LEU A 31 -5.14 -5.90 -8.77
CA LEU A 31 -5.14 -4.56 -8.18
C LEU A 31 -6.57 -4.09 -7.98
N LEU A 32 -6.96 -3.91 -6.73
CA LEU A 32 -8.25 -3.39 -6.34
C LEU A 32 -8.12 -1.92 -5.92
N ASP A 33 -9.05 -1.08 -6.35
CA ASP A 33 -9.03 0.36 -6.05
C ASP A 33 -9.75 0.69 -4.73
N PHE A 34 -9.46 -0.06 -3.68
CA PHE A 34 -9.82 0.25 -2.29
C PHE A 34 -8.78 -0.35 -1.35
N GLY A 35 -8.67 0.17 -0.14
CA GLY A 35 -7.67 -0.26 0.84
C GLY A 35 -8.13 -0.05 2.28
N THR A 36 -7.19 0.30 3.15
CA THR A 36 -7.50 0.48 4.57
C THR A 36 -8.35 1.71 4.85
N ASN A 37 -8.38 2.70 3.96
CA ASN A 37 -9.27 3.85 4.11
C ASN A 37 -10.74 3.43 4.04
N GLU A 38 -11.10 2.57 3.11
CA GLU A 38 -12.46 2.06 2.92
C GLU A 38 -12.78 0.90 3.87
N SER A 39 -11.76 0.10 4.23
CA SER A 39 -11.92 -1.04 5.12
C SER A 39 -10.71 -1.18 6.06
N PRO A 40 -10.73 -0.60 7.26
CA PRO A 40 -9.63 -0.71 8.22
C PRO A 40 -9.30 -2.16 8.63
N LYS A 41 -10.25 -3.10 8.50
CA LYS A 41 -10.02 -4.53 8.73
C LYS A 41 -9.15 -5.18 7.63
N MET A 42 -9.06 -4.55 6.44
CA MET A 42 -8.39 -5.13 5.28
C MET A 42 -6.91 -5.39 5.54
N LYS A 43 -6.23 -4.48 6.27
CA LYS A 43 -4.83 -4.72 6.64
C LYS A 43 -4.67 -6.05 7.38
N LEU A 44 -5.47 -6.24 8.43
CA LEU A 44 -5.37 -7.46 9.24
C LEU A 44 -5.78 -8.71 8.45
N ALA A 45 -6.78 -8.60 7.56
CA ALA A 45 -7.17 -9.70 6.68
C ALA A 45 -6.03 -10.11 5.72
N MET A 46 -5.28 -9.14 5.19
CA MET A 46 -4.12 -9.40 4.33
C MET A 46 -2.92 -9.95 5.11
N ASP A 47 -2.70 -9.48 6.32
CA ASP A 47 -1.68 -10.07 7.20
C ASP A 47 -2.07 -11.51 7.58
N TYR A 48 -3.35 -11.77 7.85
CA TYR A 48 -3.86 -13.06 8.29
C TYR A 48 -3.75 -14.15 7.22
N ILE A 49 -4.17 -13.88 5.97
CA ILE A 49 -4.15 -14.90 4.90
C ILE A 49 -2.75 -15.45 4.63
N GLN A 50 -1.69 -14.69 4.89
CA GLN A 50 -0.31 -15.12 4.66
C GLN A 50 0.13 -16.28 5.56
N TYR A 51 -0.59 -16.51 6.65
CA TYR A 51 -0.32 -17.57 7.62
C TYR A 51 -1.33 -18.73 7.54
N LEU A 52 -2.31 -18.62 6.65
CA LEU A 52 -3.36 -19.65 6.55
C LEU A 52 -3.01 -20.76 5.57
N GLY A 53 -3.60 -21.89 5.81
CA GLY A 53 -3.72 -22.99 4.85
C GLY A 53 -5.14 -23.09 4.29
N THR A 54 -5.42 -24.22 3.68
CA THR A 54 -6.73 -24.60 3.16
C THR A 54 -7.17 -25.93 3.80
N GLU A 55 -8.33 -26.45 3.44
CA GLU A 55 -8.71 -27.81 3.85
C GLU A 55 -7.78 -28.89 3.28
N LYS A 56 -7.07 -28.60 2.17
CA LYS A 56 -6.18 -29.54 1.48
C LYS A 56 -4.74 -29.47 1.98
N TYR A 57 -4.29 -28.28 2.40
CA TYR A 57 -2.92 -28.00 2.74
C TYR A 57 -2.83 -27.23 4.04
N SER A 58 -2.00 -27.69 4.98
CA SER A 58 -1.55 -26.83 6.09
C SER A 58 -0.77 -25.63 5.56
N PRO A 59 -0.55 -24.56 6.36
CA PRO A 59 0.24 -23.42 5.94
C PRO A 59 1.65 -23.80 5.45
N GLU A 60 2.30 -24.74 6.14
CA GLU A 60 3.63 -25.23 5.78
C GLU A 60 3.61 -26.05 4.48
N GLU A 61 2.58 -26.89 4.28
CA GLU A 61 2.41 -27.66 3.06
C GLU A 61 2.14 -26.75 1.87
N LEU A 62 1.27 -25.75 2.02
CA LEU A 62 0.99 -24.77 0.99
C LEU A 62 2.26 -24.03 0.54
N LYS A 63 3.08 -23.55 1.49
CA LYS A 63 4.37 -22.93 1.20
C LYS A 63 5.33 -23.88 0.47
N LYS A 64 5.35 -25.16 0.85
CA LYS A 64 6.15 -26.17 0.14
C LYS A 64 5.68 -26.40 -1.29
N GLU A 65 4.37 -26.42 -1.53
CA GLU A 65 3.84 -26.56 -2.90
C GLU A 65 4.22 -25.37 -3.77
N PHE A 66 4.10 -24.12 -3.27
CA PHE A 66 4.61 -22.94 -3.97
C PHE A 66 6.11 -23.02 -4.25
N TYR A 67 6.90 -23.43 -3.25
CA TYR A 67 8.35 -23.57 -3.42
C TYR A 67 8.72 -24.60 -4.48
N LYS A 68 8.05 -25.76 -4.54
CA LYS A 68 8.30 -26.83 -5.54
C LYS A 68 8.12 -26.35 -6.97
N ILE A 69 7.19 -25.44 -7.20
CA ILE A 69 6.92 -24.89 -8.54
C ILE A 69 7.66 -23.58 -8.81
N GLY A 70 8.54 -23.14 -7.89
CA GLY A 70 9.29 -21.89 -8.04
C GLY A 70 8.38 -20.65 -8.17
N ALA A 71 7.28 -20.65 -7.41
CA ALA A 71 6.33 -19.55 -7.36
C ALA A 71 6.17 -19.03 -5.92
N ASP A 72 5.67 -17.80 -5.81
CA ASP A 72 5.34 -17.18 -4.54
C ASP A 72 4.18 -16.20 -4.70
N PHE A 73 3.48 -15.91 -3.60
CA PHE A 73 2.45 -14.88 -3.56
C PHE A 73 2.68 -13.90 -2.41
N SER A 74 2.22 -12.69 -2.59
CA SER A 74 2.12 -11.71 -1.51
C SER A 74 0.82 -10.93 -1.62
N VAL A 75 0.31 -10.53 -0.48
CA VAL A 75 -0.89 -9.70 -0.39
C VAL A 75 -0.63 -8.59 0.61
N PHE A 76 -1.00 -7.36 0.26
CA PHE A 76 -0.96 -6.25 1.21
C PHE A 76 -1.99 -5.19 0.86
N SER A 77 -2.41 -4.44 1.86
CA SER A 77 -3.29 -3.30 1.71
C SER A 77 -2.56 -2.01 2.04
N SER A 78 -2.56 -1.08 1.09
CA SER A 78 -2.25 0.31 1.35
C SER A 78 -3.51 1.06 1.80
N GLU A 79 -3.40 2.36 2.03
CA GLU A 79 -4.55 3.21 2.38
C GLU A 79 -5.65 3.16 1.32
N GLU A 80 -5.31 3.13 0.05
CA GLU A 80 -6.24 3.31 -1.06
C GLU A 80 -6.35 2.12 -2.02
N ARG A 81 -5.49 1.13 -1.87
CA ARG A 81 -5.40 -0.01 -2.80
C ARG A 81 -5.07 -1.29 -2.08
N LEU A 82 -5.62 -2.37 -2.62
CA LEU A 82 -5.24 -3.72 -2.27
C LEU A 82 -4.44 -4.32 -3.41
N TYR A 83 -3.33 -4.94 -3.05
CA TYR A 83 -2.41 -5.59 -3.98
C TYR A 83 -2.34 -7.08 -3.65
N VAL A 84 -2.64 -7.87 -4.65
CA VAL A 84 -2.43 -9.31 -4.64
C VAL A 84 -1.41 -9.62 -5.72
N THR A 85 -0.28 -10.21 -5.36
CA THR A 85 0.81 -10.49 -6.28
C THR A 85 1.06 -11.98 -6.35
N LEU A 86 1.17 -12.50 -7.56
CA LEU A 86 1.62 -13.86 -7.83
C LEU A 86 2.82 -13.77 -8.78
N SER A 87 3.92 -14.45 -8.44
CA SER A 87 5.15 -14.41 -9.22
C SER A 87 5.84 -15.76 -9.27
N GLY A 88 6.67 -16.00 -10.28
CA GLY A 88 7.40 -17.24 -10.40
C GLY A 88 7.85 -17.56 -11.82
N LEU A 89 8.13 -18.85 -12.05
CA LEU A 89 8.44 -19.37 -13.38
C LEU A 89 7.18 -19.43 -14.24
N SER A 90 7.26 -18.89 -15.46
CA SER A 90 6.09 -18.77 -16.36
C SER A 90 5.48 -20.12 -16.73
N GLU A 91 6.27 -21.18 -16.85
CA GLU A 91 5.80 -22.54 -17.10
C GLU A 91 4.90 -23.07 -15.96
N ASN A 92 5.05 -22.53 -14.74
CA ASN A 92 4.30 -22.93 -13.56
C ASN A 92 3.21 -21.91 -13.17
N MET A 93 2.88 -20.96 -14.04
CA MET A 93 1.87 -19.93 -13.75
C MET A 93 0.50 -20.54 -13.45
N VAL A 94 0.06 -21.53 -14.21
CA VAL A 94 -1.25 -22.20 -13.98
C VAL A 94 -1.29 -22.92 -12.64
N PRO A 95 -0.35 -23.82 -12.29
CA PRO A 95 -0.33 -24.42 -10.95
C PRO A 95 -0.25 -23.39 -9.82
N ALA A 96 0.49 -22.28 -10.01
CA ALA A 96 0.57 -21.22 -9.01
C ALA A 96 -0.77 -20.50 -8.84
N MET A 97 -1.48 -20.20 -9.93
CA MET A 97 -2.83 -19.65 -9.88
C MET A 97 -3.79 -20.60 -9.15
N GLU A 98 -3.78 -21.90 -9.48
CA GLU A 98 -4.67 -22.88 -8.86
C GLU A 98 -4.48 -23.00 -7.34
N LEU A 99 -3.22 -22.98 -6.86
CA LEU A 99 -2.90 -22.95 -5.44
C LEU A 99 -3.40 -21.67 -4.77
N PHE A 100 -3.19 -20.53 -5.40
CA PHE A 100 -3.57 -19.25 -4.85
C PHE A 100 -5.09 -19.04 -4.85
N GLU A 101 -5.76 -19.37 -5.94
CA GLU A 101 -7.22 -19.32 -6.04
C GLU A 101 -7.90 -20.27 -5.05
N GLU A 102 -7.31 -21.42 -4.75
CA GLU A 102 -7.78 -22.32 -3.70
C GLU A 102 -7.65 -21.68 -2.32
N LEU A 103 -6.54 -20.95 -2.04
CA LEU A 103 -6.35 -20.22 -0.79
C LEU A 103 -7.37 -19.08 -0.65
N LEU A 104 -7.65 -18.33 -1.72
CA LEU A 104 -8.63 -17.25 -1.69
C LEU A 104 -10.06 -17.75 -1.49
N ALA A 105 -10.40 -18.88 -2.12
CA ALA A 105 -11.75 -19.45 -2.07
C ALA A 105 -12.04 -20.19 -0.75
N ASN A 106 -11.06 -20.93 -0.25
CA ASN A 106 -11.23 -21.89 0.85
C ASN A 106 -10.16 -21.74 1.95
N PRO A 107 -9.88 -20.51 2.43
CA PRO A 107 -8.92 -20.33 3.51
C PRO A 107 -9.47 -20.99 4.79
N LYS A 108 -8.62 -21.76 5.48
CA LYS A 108 -8.99 -22.40 6.74
C LYS A 108 -8.73 -21.47 7.91
N PRO A 109 -9.74 -21.18 8.77
CA PRO A 109 -9.54 -20.30 9.92
C PRO A 109 -8.57 -20.90 10.93
N ASP A 110 -7.79 -20.01 11.57
CA ASP A 110 -6.90 -20.32 12.69
C ASP A 110 -6.96 -19.19 13.72
N ASP A 111 -7.70 -19.45 14.81
CA ASP A 111 -7.95 -18.44 15.85
C ASP A 111 -6.67 -18.12 16.66
N ASP A 112 -5.69 -19.02 16.73
CA ASP A 112 -4.44 -18.74 17.43
C ASP A 112 -3.55 -17.81 16.61
N ILE A 113 -3.53 -17.94 15.29
CA ILE A 113 -2.90 -16.97 14.39
C ILE A 113 -3.57 -15.60 14.53
N LEU A 114 -4.90 -15.55 14.54
CA LEU A 114 -5.61 -14.28 14.72
C LEU A 114 -5.27 -13.61 16.05
N LYS A 115 -5.27 -14.34 17.17
CA LYS A 115 -4.87 -13.83 18.49
C LYS A 115 -3.45 -13.27 18.49
N ASN A 116 -2.51 -13.96 17.84
CA ASN A 116 -1.14 -13.51 17.72
C ASN A 116 -1.06 -12.18 16.94
N LEU A 117 -1.75 -12.07 15.81
CA LEU A 117 -1.79 -10.83 15.00
C LEU A 117 -2.43 -9.66 15.75
N ILE A 118 -3.48 -9.91 16.55
CA ILE A 118 -4.09 -8.89 17.43
C ILE A 118 -3.08 -8.45 18.50
N SER A 119 -2.42 -9.39 19.16
CA SER A 119 -1.39 -9.12 20.17
C SER A 119 -0.23 -8.29 19.58
N ASP A 120 0.25 -8.66 18.40
CA ASP A 120 1.28 -7.93 17.67
C ASP A 120 0.82 -6.51 17.29
N SER A 121 -0.44 -6.34 16.90
CA SER A 121 -1.03 -5.03 16.61
C SER A 121 -1.04 -4.14 17.85
N HIS A 122 -1.43 -4.65 19.01
CA HIS A 122 -1.37 -3.91 20.28
C HIS A 122 0.06 -3.52 20.64
N LYS A 123 1.01 -4.45 20.49
CA LYS A 123 2.42 -4.19 20.73
C LYS A 123 2.96 -3.10 19.80
N GLN A 124 2.71 -3.21 18.49
CA GLN A 124 3.13 -2.21 17.51
C GLN A 124 2.58 -0.82 17.86
N ARG A 125 1.30 -0.72 18.26
CA ARG A 125 0.70 0.55 18.69
C ARG A 125 1.34 1.11 19.97
N SER A 126 1.64 0.24 20.94
CA SER A 126 2.34 0.65 22.17
C SER A 126 3.75 1.15 21.88
N ASP A 127 4.47 0.47 21.00
CA ASP A 127 5.83 0.83 20.59
C ASP A 127 5.85 2.11 19.73
N ALA A 128 4.86 2.30 18.85
CA ALA A 128 4.72 3.52 18.06
C ALA A 128 4.55 4.78 18.93
N LYS A 129 3.84 4.68 20.04
CA LYS A 129 3.67 5.78 21.03
C LYS A 129 4.98 6.19 21.71
N LYS A 130 6.01 5.34 21.66
CA LYS A 130 7.36 5.60 22.23
C LYS A 130 8.38 5.90 21.14
N ASN A 131 8.01 5.76 19.88
CA ASN A 131 8.90 5.98 18.75
C ASN A 131 8.77 7.42 18.25
N LYS A 132 9.87 8.18 18.39
CA LYS A 132 9.94 9.58 17.95
C LYS A 132 9.50 9.77 16.50
N GLY A 133 10.00 8.94 15.58
CA GLY A 133 9.65 9.03 14.16
C GLY A 133 8.17 8.76 13.89
N ALA A 134 7.57 7.78 14.55
CA ALA A 134 6.14 7.48 14.41
C ALA A 134 5.26 8.62 14.94
N ILE A 135 5.67 9.26 16.04
CA ILE A 135 4.97 10.42 16.60
C ILE A 135 5.11 11.62 15.66
N PHE A 136 6.34 11.94 15.25
CA PHE A 136 6.64 13.17 14.51
C PHE A 136 6.17 13.12 13.06
N TRP A 137 6.62 12.11 12.32
CA TRP A 137 6.28 11.97 10.90
C TRP A 137 4.91 11.33 10.66
N GLY A 138 4.47 10.45 11.54
CA GLY A 138 3.15 9.81 11.45
C GLY A 138 2.05 10.67 12.04
N ALA A 139 2.00 10.75 13.37
CA ALA A 139 0.88 11.38 14.07
C ALA A 139 0.83 12.90 13.87
N LEU A 140 1.94 13.60 14.18
CA LEU A 140 1.96 15.07 14.19
C LEU A 140 1.82 15.66 12.78
N SER A 141 2.55 15.12 11.80
CA SER A 141 2.47 15.56 10.41
C SER A 141 1.09 15.27 9.79
N SER A 142 0.49 14.12 10.13
CA SER A 142 -0.87 13.78 9.68
C SER A 142 -1.92 14.71 10.31
N TYR A 143 -1.78 15.00 11.60
CA TYR A 143 -2.65 15.93 12.30
C TYR A 143 -2.55 17.36 11.73
N ALA A 144 -1.32 17.83 11.46
CA ALA A 144 -1.10 19.13 10.85
C ALA A 144 -1.74 19.25 9.46
N LYS A 145 -1.82 18.14 8.71
CA LYS A 145 -2.41 18.12 7.38
C LYS A 145 -3.93 17.96 7.38
N TYR A 146 -4.48 17.11 8.24
CA TYR A 146 -5.87 16.68 8.18
C TYR A 146 -6.68 16.94 9.45
N GLY A 147 -6.05 17.27 10.58
CA GLY A 147 -6.71 17.33 11.89
C GLY A 147 -7.06 15.94 12.42
N ASP A 148 -8.14 15.88 13.19
CA ASP A 148 -8.58 14.64 13.87
C ASP A 148 -9.04 13.54 12.91
N ASN A 149 -9.61 13.90 11.77
CA ASN A 149 -10.11 12.96 10.77
C ASN A 149 -9.09 12.77 9.64
N SER A 150 -8.23 11.78 9.79
CA SER A 150 -7.09 11.53 8.89
C SER A 150 -6.94 10.04 8.55
N PRO A 151 -6.18 9.69 7.49
CA PRO A 151 -5.81 8.30 7.25
C PRO A 151 -5.10 7.66 8.46
N PHE A 152 -4.32 8.43 9.20
CA PHE A 152 -3.60 7.96 10.39
C PHE A 152 -4.54 7.55 11.53
N THR A 153 -5.66 8.26 11.72
CA THR A 153 -6.66 7.97 12.76
C THR A 153 -7.74 6.99 12.30
N ASN A 154 -7.85 6.72 11.00
CA ASN A 154 -8.80 5.79 10.42
C ASN A 154 -8.35 4.32 10.59
N VAL A 155 -8.25 3.88 11.82
CA VAL A 155 -7.81 2.52 12.19
C VAL A 155 -8.81 1.90 13.14
N LEU A 156 -8.84 0.56 13.22
CA LEU A 156 -9.67 -0.15 14.19
C LEU A 156 -9.33 0.28 15.62
N SER A 157 -10.31 0.51 16.48
CA SER A 157 -10.05 0.70 17.90
C SER A 157 -9.48 -0.58 18.53
N ASN A 158 -8.87 -0.48 19.71
CA ASN A 158 -8.37 -1.65 20.42
C ASN A 158 -9.51 -2.61 20.79
N GLU A 159 -10.65 -2.04 21.23
CA GLU A 159 -11.85 -2.80 21.56
C GLU A 159 -12.40 -3.54 20.35
N THR A 160 -12.39 -2.90 19.18
CA THR A 160 -12.82 -3.56 17.93
C THR A 160 -11.86 -4.67 17.51
N LEU A 161 -10.55 -4.47 17.69
CA LEU A 161 -9.54 -5.52 17.43
C LEU A 161 -9.76 -6.75 18.29
N ASP A 162 -10.02 -6.54 19.60
CA ASP A 162 -10.21 -7.63 20.57
C ASP A 162 -11.48 -8.44 20.31
N LEU A 163 -12.46 -7.87 19.62
CA LEU A 163 -13.74 -8.51 19.29
C LEU A 163 -13.75 -9.18 17.91
N LEU A 164 -12.69 -9.00 17.10
CA LEU A 164 -12.64 -9.57 15.76
C LEU A 164 -12.70 -11.10 15.79
N GLN A 165 -13.46 -11.63 14.83
CA GLN A 165 -13.56 -13.06 14.60
C GLN A 165 -12.85 -13.45 13.30
N SER A 166 -12.23 -14.61 13.28
CA SER A 166 -11.55 -15.13 12.07
C SER A 166 -12.47 -15.15 10.84
N GLY A 167 -13.74 -15.54 11.03
CA GLY A 167 -14.73 -15.54 9.95
C GLY A 167 -14.92 -14.20 9.25
N GLU A 168 -14.88 -13.07 10.00
CA GLU A 168 -15.01 -11.73 9.40
C GLU A 168 -13.84 -11.41 8.46
N LEU A 169 -12.63 -11.80 8.83
CA LEU A 169 -11.43 -11.60 8.00
C LEU A 169 -11.45 -12.52 6.77
N LEU A 170 -11.93 -13.76 6.93
CA LEU A 170 -12.06 -14.70 5.82
C LEU A 170 -13.10 -14.23 4.78
N GLU A 171 -14.19 -13.62 5.21
CA GLU A 171 -15.15 -13.03 4.26
C GLU A 171 -14.52 -11.88 3.45
N LEU A 172 -13.67 -11.07 4.06
CA LEU A 172 -12.90 -10.04 3.33
C LEU A 172 -11.92 -10.68 2.32
N VAL A 173 -11.21 -11.74 2.71
CA VAL A 173 -10.33 -12.47 1.79
C VAL A 173 -11.10 -13.03 0.60
N LYS A 174 -12.24 -13.70 0.84
CA LYS A 174 -13.09 -14.28 -0.21
C LYS A 174 -13.72 -13.23 -1.11
N SER A 175 -13.88 -12.00 -0.63
CA SER A 175 -14.43 -10.89 -1.43
C SER A 175 -13.44 -10.34 -2.47
N ILE A 176 -12.14 -10.63 -2.36
CA ILE A 176 -11.10 -10.13 -3.26
C ILE A 176 -11.42 -10.46 -4.73
N PRO A 177 -11.55 -11.74 -5.13
CA PRO A 177 -11.85 -12.08 -6.52
C PRO A 177 -13.29 -11.71 -6.95
N GLN A 178 -14.17 -11.39 -5.99
CA GLN A 178 -15.56 -11.01 -6.27
C GLN A 178 -15.72 -9.51 -6.56
N THR A 179 -14.75 -8.68 -6.18
CA THR A 179 -14.80 -7.23 -6.32
C THR A 179 -14.13 -6.79 -7.61
N GLN A 180 -14.61 -5.71 -8.21
CA GLN A 180 -13.99 -5.10 -9.39
C GLN A 180 -12.50 -4.85 -9.16
N HIS A 181 -11.70 -5.39 -10.06
CA HIS A 181 -10.24 -5.28 -10.03
C HIS A 181 -9.69 -5.26 -11.45
N ARG A 182 -8.41 -5.01 -11.57
CA ARG A 182 -7.67 -5.14 -12.83
C ARG A 182 -6.47 -6.04 -12.64
N ILE A 183 -6.07 -6.68 -13.71
CA ILE A 183 -4.88 -7.53 -13.72
C ILE A 183 -3.75 -6.77 -14.42
N LEU A 184 -2.58 -6.75 -13.76
CA LEU A 184 -1.35 -6.29 -14.38
C LEU A 184 -0.45 -7.51 -14.55
N TYR A 185 0.06 -7.70 -15.76
CA TYR A 185 0.95 -8.81 -16.08
C TYR A 185 2.25 -8.31 -16.72
N TYR A 186 3.36 -8.77 -16.19
CA TYR A 186 4.67 -8.70 -16.80
C TYR A 186 5.27 -10.10 -16.83
N GLY A 187 5.42 -10.70 -18.02
CA GLY A 187 5.89 -12.06 -18.18
C GLY A 187 6.07 -12.44 -19.65
N PRO A 188 6.67 -13.63 -19.93
CA PRO A 188 7.01 -14.03 -21.30
C PRO A 188 5.83 -14.60 -22.09
N MET A 189 4.69 -14.92 -21.45
CA MET A 189 3.52 -15.49 -22.14
C MET A 189 2.92 -14.48 -23.13
N GLU A 190 2.49 -14.94 -24.30
CA GLU A 190 1.80 -14.09 -25.29
C GLU A 190 0.43 -13.65 -24.76
N LEU A 191 -0.02 -12.46 -25.16
CA LEU A 191 -1.26 -11.86 -24.66
C LEU A 191 -2.50 -12.75 -24.87
N GLU A 192 -2.64 -13.35 -26.04
CA GLU A 192 -3.78 -14.22 -26.37
C GLU A 192 -3.80 -15.47 -25.48
N GLN A 193 -2.62 -16.07 -25.26
CA GLN A 193 -2.46 -17.20 -24.35
C GLN A 193 -2.74 -16.79 -22.91
N LEU A 194 -2.27 -15.62 -22.49
CA LEU A 194 -2.52 -15.06 -21.15
C LEU A 194 -4.03 -14.89 -20.91
N ASN A 195 -4.74 -14.24 -21.83
CA ASN A 195 -6.18 -14.03 -21.70
C ASN A 195 -6.93 -15.36 -21.60
N THR A 196 -6.57 -16.35 -22.42
CA THR A 196 -7.15 -17.70 -22.35
C THR A 196 -6.88 -18.37 -21.00
N THR A 197 -5.65 -18.26 -20.50
CA THR A 197 -5.25 -18.83 -19.20
C THR A 197 -5.99 -18.15 -18.05
N LEU A 198 -6.06 -16.82 -18.04
CA LEU A 198 -6.78 -16.07 -17.02
C LEU A 198 -8.28 -16.42 -17.02
N THR A 199 -8.92 -16.44 -18.17
CA THR A 199 -10.34 -16.83 -18.29
C THR A 199 -10.61 -18.25 -17.77
N ALA A 200 -9.67 -19.17 -17.96
CA ALA A 200 -9.83 -20.56 -17.52
C ALA A 200 -9.56 -20.78 -16.03
N HIS A 201 -8.66 -20.03 -15.42
CA HIS A 201 -8.14 -20.32 -14.07
C HIS A 201 -8.39 -19.24 -13.03
N HIS A 202 -8.75 -18.00 -13.41
CA HIS A 202 -9.14 -16.96 -12.46
C HIS A 202 -10.61 -17.14 -12.06
N ARG A 203 -10.85 -17.51 -10.80
CA ARG A 203 -12.17 -17.88 -10.30
C ARG A 203 -12.95 -16.65 -9.84
N VAL A 204 -13.69 -16.05 -10.75
CA VAL A 204 -14.54 -14.88 -10.50
C VAL A 204 -16.01 -15.18 -10.75
N PRO A 205 -16.95 -14.47 -10.11
CA PRO A 205 -18.38 -14.59 -10.39
C PRO A 205 -18.72 -13.98 -11.75
N GLU A 206 -19.89 -14.33 -12.32
CA GLU A 206 -20.40 -13.76 -13.58
C GLU A 206 -20.56 -12.21 -13.52
N THR A 207 -20.73 -11.66 -12.33
CA THR A 207 -20.85 -10.22 -12.12
C THR A 207 -20.01 -9.82 -10.91
N LEU A 208 -19.06 -8.93 -11.14
CA LEU A 208 -18.21 -8.40 -10.08
C LEU A 208 -18.95 -7.33 -9.27
N GLN A 209 -18.74 -7.35 -7.96
CA GLN A 209 -19.22 -6.31 -7.07
C GLN A 209 -18.43 -5.01 -7.30
N PRO A 210 -19.06 -3.83 -7.23
CA PRO A 210 -18.34 -2.57 -7.31
C PRO A 210 -17.38 -2.43 -6.13
N ALA A 211 -16.26 -1.73 -6.35
CA ALA A 211 -15.37 -1.34 -5.26
C ALA A 211 -16.14 -0.45 -4.26
N PRO A 212 -15.81 -0.50 -2.96
CA PRO A 212 -16.39 0.38 -1.96
C PRO A 212 -16.24 1.86 -2.33
N GLU A 213 -17.19 2.67 -1.88
CA GLU A 213 -17.12 4.13 -2.08
C GLU A 213 -15.86 4.70 -1.41
N LYS A 214 -15.18 5.61 -2.12
CA LYS A 214 -13.92 6.20 -1.66
C LYS A 214 -14.10 7.07 -0.44
N VAL A 215 -13.38 6.76 0.64
CA VAL A 215 -13.24 7.63 1.80
C VAL A 215 -12.28 8.77 1.45
N LYS A 216 -12.72 10.01 1.70
CA LYS A 216 -11.92 11.22 1.46
C LYS A 216 -11.62 11.92 2.78
N PHE A 217 -10.36 12.29 2.96
CA PHE A 217 -9.91 13.10 4.08
C PHE A 217 -9.67 14.52 3.58
N ALA A 218 -10.35 15.49 4.18
CA ALA A 218 -10.18 16.89 3.84
C ALA A 218 -8.87 17.42 4.44
N GLU A 219 -8.03 18.03 3.60
CA GLU A 219 -6.86 18.76 4.09
C GLU A 219 -7.33 20.04 4.79
N LEU A 220 -6.64 20.39 5.89
CA LEU A 220 -6.87 21.64 6.59
C LEU A 220 -6.46 22.83 5.72
N ASP A 221 -7.17 23.92 5.88
CA ASP A 221 -6.77 25.21 5.30
C ASP A 221 -5.54 25.74 6.04
N ALA A 222 -4.63 26.33 5.31
CA ALA A 222 -3.39 26.94 5.84
C ALA A 222 -3.39 28.47 5.68
N GLU A 223 -4.56 29.11 5.69
CA GLU A 223 -4.64 30.60 5.65
C GLU A 223 -3.94 31.22 6.87
N ASP A 224 -4.07 30.60 8.04
CA ASP A 224 -3.39 31.02 9.26
C ASP A 224 -2.28 30.01 9.66
N PRO A 225 -1.10 30.51 10.09
CA PRO A 225 -0.05 29.64 10.60
C PRO A 225 -0.43 29.01 11.94
N HIS A 226 -0.29 27.69 12.03
CA HIS A 226 -0.51 26.93 13.24
C HIS A 226 0.79 26.29 13.71
N VAL A 227 1.00 26.22 15.03
CA VAL A 227 2.10 25.50 15.66
C VAL A 227 1.55 24.35 16.46
N PHE A 228 1.89 23.13 16.05
CA PHE A 228 1.58 21.91 16.79
C PHE A 228 2.82 21.44 17.52
N PHE A 229 2.67 21.11 18.80
CA PHE A 229 3.78 20.72 19.67
C PHE A 229 3.44 19.40 20.36
N THR A 230 4.44 18.53 20.47
CA THR A 230 4.38 17.34 21.31
C THR A 230 5.62 17.28 22.19
N ASP A 231 5.42 17.02 23.49
CA ASP A 231 6.51 16.81 24.44
C ASP A 231 7.12 15.41 24.21
N TYR A 232 8.44 15.37 24.13
CA TYR A 232 9.20 14.13 24.00
C TYR A 232 10.55 14.29 24.72
N ASP A 233 10.96 13.26 25.47
CA ASP A 233 12.24 13.26 26.18
C ASP A 233 13.42 13.15 25.20
N MET A 234 13.91 14.31 24.76
CA MET A 234 15.03 14.45 23.85
C MET A 234 15.82 15.73 24.12
N VAL A 235 17.10 15.71 23.77
CA VAL A 235 18.02 16.85 23.99
C VAL A 235 17.83 17.94 22.92
N GLN A 236 17.44 17.57 21.70
CA GLN A 236 17.30 18.47 20.57
C GLN A 236 15.85 18.55 20.13
N ALA A 237 15.40 19.75 19.73
CA ALA A 237 14.09 19.89 19.07
C ALA A 237 14.18 19.46 17.61
N GLU A 238 13.12 18.87 17.10
CA GLU A 238 12.92 18.65 15.64
C GLU A 238 11.73 19.48 15.19
N ILE A 239 11.89 20.14 14.05
CA ILE A 239 10.87 21.05 13.52
C ILE A 239 10.58 20.67 12.07
N ILE A 240 9.29 20.54 11.75
CA ILE A 240 8.80 20.48 10.37
C ILE A 240 8.02 21.76 10.09
N PHE A 241 8.35 22.43 9.01
CA PHE A 241 7.47 23.40 8.36
C PHE A 241 6.75 22.65 7.25
N GLN A 242 5.43 22.67 7.28
CA GLN A 242 4.57 22.03 6.30
C GLN A 242 3.52 23.02 5.80
N SER A 243 3.38 23.11 4.49
CA SER A 243 2.36 23.98 3.86
C SER A 243 1.78 23.28 2.63
N PRO A 244 0.46 23.36 2.41
CA PRO A 244 -0.11 22.99 1.13
C PRO A 244 0.42 23.92 0.04
N GLY A 245 0.73 23.35 -1.11
CA GLY A 245 1.05 24.06 -2.33
C GLY A 245 -0.18 24.20 -3.24
N GLN A 246 0.07 24.35 -4.52
CA GLN A 246 -0.99 24.38 -5.52
C GLN A 246 -1.57 22.98 -5.76
N LYS A 247 -2.66 22.91 -6.52
CA LYS A 247 -3.17 21.64 -7.04
C LYS A 247 -2.16 20.96 -7.95
N TYR A 248 -2.13 19.62 -7.90
CA TYR A 248 -1.25 18.83 -8.74
C TYR A 248 -1.33 19.21 -10.22
N ASP A 249 -0.19 19.56 -10.79
CA ASP A 249 0.00 19.80 -12.22
C ASP A 249 1.19 18.97 -12.74
N PRO A 250 0.94 17.96 -13.60
CA PRO A 250 2.00 17.14 -14.15
C PRO A 250 3.01 17.91 -15.02
N ALA A 251 2.64 19.08 -15.52
CA ALA A 251 3.55 19.91 -16.31
C ALA A 251 4.72 20.47 -15.48
N LEU A 252 4.54 20.61 -14.16
CA LEU A 252 5.56 21.12 -13.24
C LEU A 252 6.51 20.04 -12.69
N ALA A 253 6.44 18.81 -13.20
CA ALA A 253 7.26 17.73 -12.65
C ALA A 253 8.78 17.95 -12.80
N ALA A 254 9.21 18.56 -13.90
CA ALA A 254 10.62 18.86 -14.14
C ALA A 254 11.10 20.01 -13.24
N GLU A 255 10.33 21.07 -13.15
CA GLU A 255 10.62 22.25 -12.31
C GLU A 255 10.67 21.89 -10.83
N SER A 256 9.73 21.07 -10.37
CA SER A 256 9.71 20.58 -8.99
C SER A 256 10.95 19.75 -8.64
N ARG A 257 11.41 18.91 -9.56
CA ARG A 257 12.66 18.15 -9.37
C ARG A 257 13.88 19.09 -9.32
N MET A 258 13.96 20.04 -10.24
CA MET A 258 15.06 21.01 -10.25
C MET A 258 15.06 21.88 -8.98
N PHE A 259 13.89 22.32 -8.52
CA PHE A 259 13.75 23.05 -7.26
C PHE A 259 14.25 22.21 -6.09
N ASN A 260 13.84 20.95 -5.99
CA ASN A 260 14.26 20.07 -4.91
C ASN A 260 15.79 19.87 -4.89
N GLU A 261 16.42 19.63 -6.05
CA GLU A 261 17.88 19.49 -6.12
C GLU A 261 18.61 20.77 -5.73
N TYR A 262 18.12 21.94 -6.14
CA TYR A 262 18.74 23.22 -5.83
C TYR A 262 18.51 23.63 -4.37
N PHE A 263 17.27 23.49 -3.86
CA PHE A 263 16.88 24.13 -2.61
C PHE A 263 17.12 23.27 -1.37
N GLY A 264 16.81 21.98 -1.39
CA GLY A 264 16.85 21.17 -0.15
C GLY A 264 17.18 19.69 -0.28
N GLY A 265 17.42 19.17 -1.48
CA GLY A 265 17.49 17.74 -1.72
C GLY A 265 18.86 17.07 -1.56
N ASN A 266 19.94 17.83 -1.43
CA ASN A 266 21.30 17.29 -1.36
C ASN A 266 22.27 18.19 -0.58
N MET A 267 23.52 17.74 -0.41
CA MET A 267 24.54 18.46 0.36
C MET A 267 24.98 19.81 -0.27
N SER A 268 24.73 20.02 -1.55
CA SER A 268 25.03 21.31 -2.23
C SER A 268 23.83 22.24 -2.25
N SER A 269 22.68 21.83 -1.69
CA SER A 269 21.46 22.63 -1.68
C SER A 269 21.56 23.83 -0.75
N VAL A 270 20.75 24.85 -1.04
CA VAL A 270 20.70 26.10 -0.25
C VAL A 270 20.47 25.83 1.23
N VAL A 271 19.47 25.02 1.56
CA VAL A 271 19.10 24.70 2.96
C VAL A 271 20.24 24.01 3.70
N PHE A 272 20.90 23.06 3.05
CA PHE A 272 22.03 22.35 3.66
C PHE A 272 23.23 23.29 3.88
N GLN A 273 23.61 24.07 2.89
CA GLN A 273 24.74 24.97 2.98
C GLN A 273 24.53 26.09 4.01
N GLU A 274 23.33 26.67 4.07
CA GLU A 274 23.06 27.78 4.98
C GLU A 274 22.84 27.31 6.42
N ILE A 275 22.05 26.27 6.65
CA ILE A 275 21.67 25.88 8.02
C ILE A 275 22.72 24.98 8.65
N ARG A 276 23.19 23.97 7.92
CA ARG A 276 24.16 23.02 8.47
C ARG A 276 25.60 23.52 8.36
N GLU A 277 26.06 23.90 7.16
CA GLU A 277 27.47 24.20 6.94
C GLU A 277 27.84 25.61 7.45
N ALA A 278 27.05 26.61 7.12
CA ALA A 278 27.41 28.00 7.49
C ALA A 278 27.05 28.32 8.95
N GLN A 279 25.93 27.87 9.46
CA GLN A 279 25.45 28.21 10.79
C GLN A 279 25.59 27.10 11.84
N GLY A 280 25.78 25.85 11.42
CA GLY A 280 25.94 24.70 12.33
C GLY A 280 24.72 24.43 13.24
N LEU A 281 23.53 24.84 12.81
CA LEU A 281 22.32 24.78 13.64
C LEU A 281 21.75 23.36 13.76
N ALA A 282 21.93 22.52 12.73
CA ALA A 282 21.42 21.17 12.74
C ALA A 282 22.32 20.22 11.93
N TYR A 283 22.32 18.94 12.34
CA TYR A 283 23.06 17.91 11.60
C TYR A 283 22.29 17.45 10.35
N SER A 284 20.99 17.29 10.46
CA SER A 284 20.11 16.87 9.36
C SER A 284 19.15 18.00 9.03
N VAL A 285 19.18 18.44 7.80
CA VAL A 285 18.27 19.45 7.27
C VAL A 285 17.90 19.10 5.85
N PHE A 286 16.67 19.33 5.47
CA PHE A 286 16.24 19.24 4.08
C PHE A 286 14.99 20.09 3.84
N ALA A 287 14.72 20.38 2.58
CA ALA A 287 13.44 20.92 2.15
C ALA A 287 13.01 20.22 0.86
N SER A 288 11.72 20.09 0.66
CA SER A 288 11.16 19.39 -0.49
C SER A 288 9.83 20.01 -0.90
N TYR A 289 9.65 20.18 -2.18
CA TYR A 289 8.36 20.38 -2.81
C TYR A 289 7.88 19.02 -3.35
N SER A 290 6.90 18.45 -2.68
CA SER A 290 6.32 17.16 -3.03
C SER A 290 5.06 17.33 -3.82
N GLN A 291 5.07 16.91 -5.08
CA GLN A 291 3.88 16.93 -5.91
C GLN A 291 2.86 15.89 -5.45
N GLY A 292 1.60 16.26 -5.48
CA GLY A 292 0.49 15.33 -5.31
C GLY A 292 0.52 14.21 -6.36
N THR A 293 -0.07 13.09 -6.07
CA THR A 293 -0.14 11.95 -7.00
C THR A 293 -1.48 11.88 -7.76
N LYS A 294 -2.41 12.76 -7.42
CA LYS A 294 -3.77 12.82 -7.97
C LYS A 294 -4.14 14.25 -8.33
N LYS A 295 -5.01 14.41 -9.31
CA LYS A 295 -5.47 15.73 -9.78
C LYS A 295 -6.13 16.58 -8.68
N GLU A 296 -6.78 15.95 -7.71
CA GLU A 296 -7.45 16.62 -6.60
C GLU A 296 -6.51 16.92 -5.42
N ALA A 297 -5.35 16.28 -5.36
CA ALA A 297 -4.41 16.47 -4.27
C ALA A 297 -3.68 17.82 -4.39
N ASN A 298 -3.40 18.43 -3.25
CA ASN A 298 -2.48 19.56 -3.21
C ASN A 298 -1.04 19.04 -3.19
N ASP A 299 -0.16 19.79 -3.84
CA ASP A 299 1.26 19.66 -3.60
C ASP A 299 1.58 20.03 -2.15
N GLN A 300 2.72 19.60 -1.64
CA GLN A 300 3.12 19.87 -0.26
C GLN A 300 4.54 20.43 -0.24
N ILE A 301 4.75 21.46 0.55
CA ILE A 301 6.07 22.01 0.85
C ILE A 301 6.48 21.58 2.23
N PHE A 302 7.66 21.00 2.35
CA PHE A 302 8.25 20.58 3.62
C PHE A 302 9.60 21.22 3.81
N ALA A 303 9.91 21.65 5.02
CA ALA A 303 11.27 21.90 5.46
C ALA A 303 11.45 21.29 6.85
N TYR A 304 12.56 20.59 7.03
CA TYR A 304 12.91 19.88 8.27
C TYR A 304 14.25 20.33 8.80
N VAL A 305 14.28 20.53 10.09
CA VAL A 305 15.48 20.88 10.86
C VAL A 305 15.51 20.06 12.14
#